data_317c48ec856be774d3d91622788664ac
#
_entry.id   317c48ec856be774d3d91622788664ac
#
_cell.length_a   1.000
_cell.length_b   1.000
_cell.length_c   1.000
_cell.angle_alpha   90.00
_cell.angle_beta   90.00
_cell.angle_gamma   90.00
#
_symmetry.space_group_name_H-M   'P 1'
#
loop_
_entity.id
_entity.type
_entity.pdbx_description
1 polymer ?
#
loop_
_entity_poly.entity_id
_entity_poly.type
_entity_poly.pdbx_seq_one_letter_code
_entity_poly.pdbx_strand_id
1 'polypeptide(L)'
;MAEQPAASSFSADILAIAAHRDDVEQTCGGTLLRMKAHGVSTAILDLTRGEAGTRGSAEDRASEAAEAARILGVSWREALDIPDGRVENTFENRLKIVEVLRRIRPRVVILPYWTGRHPDHYTTATLGYEACFLSGLARVETGTAGSASPCAQRPPDTPGVGTLGPSPHRPFKIVYASLYADVRPTFVVDITPFIEDRHRALMAYKSQYANQPAGSRLFVPEEEIRERTFAEARHYGALAGVRYAEPFVQKEVGLVDDLTLLPVQSL
;
A
#
# COMPACT_ATOMS: atom_id res chain seq x y z
N MET A 1 -16.77 38.48 1.69
CA MET A 1 -16.06 37.44 0.93
C MET A 1 -15.52 36.45 1.95
N ALA A 2 -16.12 35.28 2.09
CA ALA A 2 -15.64 34.28 3.03
C ALA A 2 -14.47 33.54 2.37
N GLU A 3 -13.29 33.57 2.99
CA GLU A 3 -12.14 32.75 2.63
C GLU A 3 -12.52 31.27 2.73
N GLN A 4 -12.42 30.57 1.59
CA GLN A 4 -12.48 29.11 1.61
C GLN A 4 -11.30 28.60 2.45
N PRO A 5 -11.51 27.70 3.42
CA PRO A 5 -10.42 27.11 4.17
C PRO A 5 -9.50 26.39 3.20
N ALA A 6 -8.20 26.71 3.26
CA ALA A 6 -7.16 26.01 2.53
C ALA A 6 -7.32 24.51 2.81
N ALA A 7 -7.38 23.70 1.74
CA ALA A 7 -7.42 22.25 1.86
C ALA A 7 -6.25 21.82 2.76
N SER A 8 -6.54 21.25 3.91
CA SER A 8 -5.53 20.78 4.84
C SER A 8 -4.60 19.82 4.09
N SER A 9 -3.32 20.20 3.99
CA SER A 9 -2.29 19.36 3.37
C SER A 9 -2.07 18.13 4.25
N PHE A 10 -2.84 17.07 4.00
CA PHE A 10 -2.62 15.79 4.66
C PHE A 10 -1.31 15.18 4.14
N SER A 11 -0.45 14.72 5.05
CA SER A 11 0.77 13.98 4.72
C SER A 11 0.88 12.73 5.58
N ALA A 12 1.54 11.70 5.07
CA ALA A 12 1.86 10.51 5.84
C ALA A 12 3.30 10.06 5.55
N ASP A 13 3.99 9.53 6.56
CA ASP A 13 5.37 9.07 6.43
C ASP A 13 5.47 7.81 5.57
N ILE A 14 4.47 6.92 5.66
CA ILE A 14 4.41 5.65 4.95
C ILE A 14 3.12 5.56 4.16
N LEU A 15 3.22 5.19 2.88
CA LEU A 15 2.10 4.85 2.01
C LEU A 15 2.22 3.38 1.57
N ALA A 16 1.28 2.54 1.98
CA ALA A 16 1.13 1.21 1.42
C ALA A 16 0.20 1.27 0.20
N ILE A 17 0.67 0.77 -0.94
CA ILE A 17 -0.10 0.70 -2.19
C ILE A 17 -0.41 -0.77 -2.45
N ALA A 18 -1.67 -1.10 -2.62
CA ALA A 18 -2.18 -2.44 -2.85
C ALA A 18 -3.01 -2.53 -4.13
N ALA A 19 -3.11 -3.71 -4.71
CA ALA A 19 -4.02 -3.95 -5.83
C ALA A 19 -5.48 -3.92 -5.36
N HIS A 20 -5.77 -4.66 -4.27
CA HIS A 20 -7.11 -4.82 -3.73
C HIS A 20 -7.19 -4.40 -2.25
N ARG A 21 -8.40 -4.13 -1.83
CA ARG A 21 -8.73 -3.95 -0.42
C ARG A 21 -8.56 -5.30 0.29
N ASP A 22 -7.79 -5.41 1.30
CA ASP A 22 -7.36 -6.55 2.12
C ASP A 22 -5.90 -7.00 1.90
N ASP A 23 -5.25 -6.66 0.80
CA ASP A 23 -3.85 -7.02 0.54
C ASP A 23 -2.90 -6.48 1.62
N VAL A 24 -3.12 -5.23 2.07
CA VAL A 24 -2.28 -4.59 3.11
C VAL A 24 -2.40 -5.31 4.44
N GLU A 25 -3.61 -5.70 4.82
CA GLU A 25 -3.88 -6.46 6.02
C GLU A 25 -3.20 -7.84 5.99
N GLN A 26 -3.13 -8.43 4.81
CA GLN A 26 -2.48 -9.73 4.60
C GLN A 26 -0.95 -9.63 4.59
N THR A 27 -0.36 -8.50 4.20
CA THR A 27 1.08 -8.41 3.92
C THR A 27 1.86 -7.57 4.92
N CYS A 28 1.34 -6.42 5.34
CA CYS A 28 2.07 -5.45 6.16
C CYS A 28 1.21 -4.74 7.22
N GLY A 29 0.01 -5.24 7.51
CA GLY A 29 -0.89 -4.64 8.50
C GLY A 29 -0.28 -4.54 9.91
N GLY A 30 0.46 -5.56 10.34
CA GLY A 30 1.18 -5.55 11.60
C GLY A 30 2.30 -4.51 11.64
N THR A 31 2.98 -4.31 10.52
CA THR A 31 4.00 -3.26 10.35
C THR A 31 3.37 -1.88 10.48
N LEU A 32 2.20 -1.62 9.86
CA LEU A 32 1.53 -0.33 10.00
C LEU A 32 1.14 -0.06 11.45
N LEU A 33 0.63 -1.07 12.18
CA LEU A 33 0.34 -0.97 13.61
C LEU A 33 1.59 -0.65 14.42
N ARG A 34 2.71 -1.31 14.14
CA ARG A 34 3.98 -1.02 14.81
C ARG A 34 4.48 0.38 14.53
N MET A 35 4.40 0.84 13.28
CA MET A 35 4.80 2.20 12.90
C MET A 35 3.93 3.24 13.61
N LYS A 36 2.62 3.03 13.69
CA LYS A 36 1.72 3.87 14.49
C LYS A 36 2.15 3.92 15.96
N ALA A 37 2.50 2.79 16.56
CA ALA A 37 3.00 2.74 17.95
C ALA A 37 4.30 3.53 18.16
N HIS A 38 5.09 3.73 17.10
CA HIS A 38 6.27 4.61 17.08
C HIS A 38 5.94 6.08 16.73
N GLY A 39 4.66 6.45 16.60
CA GLY A 39 4.25 7.81 16.23
C GLY A 39 4.43 8.14 14.75
N VAL A 40 4.69 7.14 13.90
CA VAL A 40 4.84 7.30 12.46
C VAL A 40 3.46 7.27 11.80
N SER A 41 3.17 8.26 10.96
CA SER A 41 1.90 8.34 10.24
C SER A 41 1.88 7.40 9.04
N THR A 42 0.75 6.68 8.87
CA THR A 42 0.61 5.68 7.80
C THR A 42 -0.66 5.91 6.99
N ALA A 43 -0.61 5.57 5.71
CA ALA A 43 -1.70 5.68 4.75
C ALA A 43 -1.77 4.44 3.85
N ILE A 44 -2.95 4.20 3.26
CA ILE A 44 -3.19 3.10 2.33
C ILE A 44 -3.81 3.65 1.04
N LEU A 45 -3.32 3.17 -0.10
CA LEU A 45 -3.92 3.38 -1.42
C LEU A 45 -4.25 2.02 -2.03
N ASP A 46 -5.53 1.75 -2.21
CA ASP A 46 -6.00 0.60 -2.97
C ASP A 46 -6.15 1.01 -4.45
N LEU A 47 -5.63 0.22 -5.40
CA LEU A 47 -5.73 0.58 -6.81
C LEU A 47 -7.11 0.31 -7.40
N THR A 48 -7.79 -0.73 -6.91
CA THR A 48 -9.13 -1.13 -7.34
C THR A 48 -10.14 -1.00 -6.21
N ARG A 49 -11.42 -1.09 -6.52
CA ARG A 49 -12.50 -1.14 -5.54
C ARG A 49 -12.89 -2.56 -5.14
N GLY A 50 -12.25 -3.57 -5.77
CA GLY A 50 -12.54 -4.97 -5.56
C GLY A 50 -13.87 -5.42 -6.19
N GLU A 51 -14.31 -4.72 -7.22
CA GLU A 51 -15.65 -4.89 -7.85
C GLU A 51 -15.79 -6.17 -8.69
N ALA A 52 -14.69 -6.78 -9.13
CA ALA A 52 -14.72 -8.06 -9.83
C ALA A 52 -14.70 -9.27 -8.89
N GLY A 53 -14.60 -9.03 -7.58
CA GLY A 53 -14.56 -10.09 -6.57
C GLY A 53 -15.83 -10.97 -6.62
N THR A 54 -15.67 -12.28 -6.42
CA THR A 54 -16.78 -13.24 -6.43
C THR A 54 -17.78 -12.98 -5.28
N ARG A 55 -17.38 -12.25 -4.24
CA ARG A 55 -18.14 -12.05 -3.01
C ARG A 55 -18.07 -10.59 -2.56
N GLY A 56 -19.19 -10.12 -2.02
CA GLY A 56 -19.35 -8.74 -1.58
C GLY A 56 -19.47 -7.76 -2.75
N SER A 57 -20.17 -6.68 -2.54
CA SER A 57 -20.21 -5.55 -3.46
C SER A 57 -19.02 -4.61 -3.23
N ALA A 58 -18.79 -3.67 -4.14
CA ALA A 58 -17.77 -2.62 -3.95
C ALA A 58 -18.07 -1.76 -2.71
N GLU A 59 -19.35 -1.56 -2.38
CA GLU A 59 -19.84 -0.83 -1.21
C GLU A 59 -19.57 -1.61 0.07
N ASP A 60 -19.83 -2.94 0.10
CA ASP A 60 -19.49 -3.81 1.23
C ASP A 60 -17.99 -3.72 1.50
N ARG A 61 -17.17 -3.92 0.47
CA ARG A 61 -15.71 -3.84 0.59
C ARG A 61 -15.20 -2.47 0.99
N ALA A 62 -15.91 -1.38 0.63
CA ALA A 62 -15.58 -0.04 1.10
C ALA A 62 -15.80 0.11 2.61
N SER A 63 -16.94 -0.38 3.10
CA SER A 63 -17.28 -0.39 4.51
C SER A 63 -16.30 -1.23 5.35
N GLU A 64 -15.96 -2.43 4.84
CA GLU A 64 -15.01 -3.33 5.47
C GLU A 64 -13.60 -2.74 5.52
N ALA A 65 -13.15 -2.10 4.42
CA ALA A 65 -11.87 -1.41 4.36
C ALA A 65 -11.80 -0.22 5.33
N ALA A 66 -12.90 0.50 5.54
CA ALA A 66 -12.97 1.58 6.53
C ALA A 66 -12.81 1.04 7.96
N GLU A 67 -13.44 -0.09 8.29
CA GLU A 67 -13.27 -0.72 9.59
C GLU A 67 -11.85 -1.28 9.77
N ALA A 68 -11.27 -1.92 8.75
CA ALA A 68 -9.89 -2.37 8.77
C ALA A 68 -8.92 -1.21 8.99
N ALA A 69 -9.11 -0.08 8.27
CA ALA A 69 -8.33 1.14 8.43
C ALA A 69 -8.40 1.70 9.86
N ARG A 70 -9.60 1.65 10.48
CA ARG A 70 -9.80 2.06 11.87
C ARG A 70 -9.01 1.17 12.84
N ILE A 71 -9.02 -0.15 12.64
CA ILE A 71 -8.26 -1.11 13.47
C ILE A 71 -6.76 -0.88 13.32
N LEU A 72 -6.27 -0.78 12.08
CA LEU A 72 -4.86 -0.48 11.78
C LEU A 72 -4.45 0.92 12.26
N GLY A 73 -5.44 1.83 12.39
CA GLY A 73 -5.24 3.21 12.80
C GLY A 73 -4.46 4.01 11.80
N VAL A 74 -4.63 3.70 10.51
CA VAL A 74 -4.08 4.51 9.42
C VAL A 74 -4.78 5.86 9.35
N SER A 75 -4.04 6.89 8.99
CA SER A 75 -4.54 8.26 8.98
C SER A 75 -5.33 8.60 7.72
N TRP A 76 -5.16 7.80 6.66
CA TRP A 76 -5.84 7.99 5.39
C TRP A 76 -5.89 6.67 4.59
N ARG A 77 -7.02 6.42 3.95
CA ARG A 77 -7.20 5.33 2.97
C ARG A 77 -8.13 5.77 1.85
N GLU A 78 -7.75 5.49 0.62
CA GLU A 78 -8.55 5.78 -0.58
C GLU A 78 -8.38 4.64 -1.58
N ALA A 79 -9.40 4.42 -2.42
CA ALA A 79 -9.31 3.52 -3.56
C ALA A 79 -9.36 4.32 -4.86
N LEU A 80 -8.51 3.96 -5.82
CA LEU A 80 -8.63 4.44 -7.19
C LEU A 80 -9.76 3.69 -7.91
N ASP A 81 -10.02 4.11 -9.15
CA ASP A 81 -11.00 3.53 -10.06
C ASP A 81 -10.34 2.69 -11.16
N ILE A 82 -9.18 2.09 -10.89
CA ILE A 82 -8.56 1.14 -11.81
C ILE A 82 -9.39 -0.15 -11.78
N PRO A 83 -9.82 -0.69 -12.94
CA PRO A 83 -10.67 -1.87 -12.97
C PRO A 83 -10.03 -3.09 -12.31
N ASP A 84 -10.77 -3.75 -11.42
CA ASP A 84 -10.36 -4.96 -10.72
C ASP A 84 -10.18 -6.14 -11.69
N GLY A 85 -9.13 -6.96 -11.49
CA GLY A 85 -8.75 -8.05 -12.39
C GLY A 85 -8.08 -7.56 -13.69
N ARG A 86 -7.88 -6.26 -13.85
CA ARG A 86 -7.35 -5.62 -15.07
C ARG A 86 -6.42 -4.45 -14.77
N VAL A 87 -5.64 -4.56 -13.70
CA VAL A 87 -4.62 -3.56 -13.40
C VAL A 87 -3.55 -3.57 -14.51
N GLU A 88 -3.45 -2.47 -15.24
CA GLU A 88 -2.51 -2.29 -16.34
C GLU A 88 -1.48 -1.21 -16.02
N ASN A 89 -0.22 -1.45 -16.40
CA ASN A 89 0.85 -0.48 -16.23
C ASN A 89 0.84 0.57 -17.37
N THR A 90 -0.24 1.34 -17.47
CA THR A 90 -0.36 2.45 -18.42
C THR A 90 0.16 3.75 -17.83
N PHE A 91 0.45 4.72 -18.71
CA PHE A 91 0.88 6.04 -18.27
C PHE A 91 -0.21 6.76 -17.46
N GLU A 92 -1.47 6.61 -17.86
CA GLU A 92 -2.62 7.19 -17.17
C GLU A 92 -2.76 6.65 -15.74
N ASN A 93 -2.63 5.34 -15.57
CA ASN A 93 -2.68 4.72 -14.24
C ASN A 93 -1.49 5.15 -13.36
N ARG A 94 -0.30 5.34 -13.96
CA ARG A 94 0.84 5.93 -13.24
C ARG A 94 0.54 7.35 -12.76
N LEU A 95 -0.09 8.19 -13.59
CA LEU A 95 -0.45 9.56 -13.23
C LEU A 95 -1.44 9.61 -12.06
N LYS A 96 -2.41 8.70 -11.98
CA LYS A 96 -3.32 8.58 -10.83
C LYS A 96 -2.53 8.36 -9.53
N ILE A 97 -1.56 7.45 -9.55
CA ILE A 97 -0.70 7.19 -8.38
C ILE A 97 0.23 8.38 -8.10
N VAL A 98 0.79 9.00 -9.14
CA VAL A 98 1.65 10.21 -9.01
C VAL A 98 0.92 11.33 -8.28
N GLU A 99 -0.35 11.55 -8.58
CA GLU A 99 -1.18 12.56 -7.90
C GLU A 99 -1.27 12.27 -6.39
N VAL A 100 -1.54 11.03 -6.02
CA VAL A 100 -1.59 10.60 -4.61
C VAL A 100 -0.23 10.76 -3.94
N LEU A 101 0.86 10.31 -4.56
CA LEU A 101 2.21 10.43 -4.03
C LEU A 101 2.61 11.89 -3.76
N ARG A 102 2.25 12.80 -4.66
CA ARG A 102 2.53 14.24 -4.49
C ARG A 102 1.65 14.89 -3.41
N ARG A 103 0.42 14.41 -3.25
CA ARG A 103 -0.52 14.86 -2.20
C ARG A 103 -0.09 14.37 -0.82
N ILE A 104 0.21 13.08 -0.68
CA ILE A 104 0.53 12.43 0.60
C ILE A 104 1.98 12.67 1.03
N ARG A 105 2.91 12.78 0.07
CA ARG A 105 4.35 13.02 0.26
C ARG A 105 5.04 11.99 1.16
N PRO A 106 4.84 10.67 0.92
CA PRO A 106 5.39 9.64 1.79
C PRO A 106 6.92 9.57 1.69
N ARG A 107 7.58 9.32 2.81
CA ARG A 107 9.01 9.01 2.84
C ARG A 107 9.28 7.57 2.38
N VAL A 108 8.39 6.66 2.75
CA VAL A 108 8.48 5.23 2.41
C VAL A 108 7.21 4.81 1.68
N VAL A 109 7.38 4.04 0.60
CA VAL A 109 6.28 3.37 -0.10
C VAL A 109 6.45 1.87 0.08
N ILE A 110 5.38 1.19 0.49
CA ILE A 110 5.28 -0.27 0.50
C ILE A 110 4.49 -0.68 -0.74
N LEU A 111 5.07 -1.56 -1.56
CA LEU A 111 4.44 -2.12 -2.75
C LEU A 111 4.26 -3.64 -2.59
N PRO A 112 3.34 -4.27 -3.32
CA PRO A 112 3.33 -5.72 -3.45
C PRO A 112 4.66 -6.23 -4.04
N TYR A 113 5.03 -7.46 -3.70
CA TYR A 113 6.18 -8.11 -4.29
C TYR A 113 5.95 -8.34 -5.80
N TRP A 114 6.99 -8.18 -6.60
CA TRP A 114 6.91 -8.21 -8.08
C TRP A 114 6.74 -9.60 -8.70
N THR A 115 6.59 -10.62 -7.87
CA THR A 115 6.28 -11.99 -8.28
C THR A 115 5.18 -12.52 -7.37
N GLY A 116 4.24 -13.24 -7.93
CA GLY A 116 3.15 -13.80 -7.17
C GLY A 116 2.09 -14.45 -8.07
N ARG A 117 1.07 -15.02 -7.46
CA ARG A 117 0.01 -15.73 -8.16
C ARG A 117 -0.97 -14.79 -8.89
N HIS A 118 -1.26 -13.62 -8.30
CA HIS A 118 -2.28 -12.71 -8.83
C HIS A 118 -1.66 -11.68 -9.80
N PRO A 119 -2.17 -11.58 -11.03
CA PRO A 119 -1.61 -10.64 -12.01
C PRO A 119 -1.65 -9.18 -11.55
N ASP A 120 -2.72 -8.75 -10.91
CA ASP A 120 -2.84 -7.39 -10.42
C ASP A 120 -1.77 -7.04 -9.37
N HIS A 121 -1.34 -8.00 -8.53
CA HIS A 121 -0.31 -7.75 -7.51
C HIS A 121 1.05 -7.43 -8.16
N TYR A 122 1.55 -8.29 -9.07
CA TYR A 122 2.85 -8.03 -9.68
C TYR A 122 2.81 -6.86 -10.67
N THR A 123 1.65 -6.57 -11.28
CA THR A 123 1.47 -5.37 -12.10
C THR A 123 1.47 -4.11 -11.22
N THR A 124 0.81 -4.15 -10.07
CA THR A 124 0.84 -3.05 -9.07
C THR A 124 2.25 -2.75 -8.60
N ALA A 125 3.09 -3.78 -8.41
CA ALA A 125 4.50 -3.60 -8.04
C ALA A 125 5.26 -2.75 -9.06
N THR A 126 5.11 -3.05 -10.35
CA THR A 126 5.80 -2.33 -11.43
C THR A 126 5.18 -0.94 -11.63
N LEU A 127 3.85 -0.85 -11.66
CA LEU A 127 3.09 0.39 -11.81
C LEU A 127 3.45 1.39 -10.69
N GLY A 128 3.44 0.94 -9.44
CA GLY A 128 3.77 1.78 -8.28
C GLY A 128 5.23 2.22 -8.27
N TYR A 129 6.16 1.32 -8.63
CA TYR A 129 7.58 1.66 -8.73
C TYR A 129 7.84 2.77 -9.76
N GLU A 130 7.27 2.65 -10.97
CA GLU A 130 7.41 3.64 -12.02
C GLU A 130 6.71 4.96 -11.67
N ALA A 131 5.55 4.91 -11.00
CA ALA A 131 4.87 6.09 -10.50
C ALA A 131 5.71 6.82 -9.44
N CYS A 132 6.40 6.13 -8.55
CA CYS A 132 7.34 6.72 -7.58
C CYS A 132 8.48 7.48 -8.28
N PHE A 133 8.98 6.98 -9.40
CA PHE A 133 9.98 7.70 -10.20
C PHE A 133 9.38 8.96 -10.83
N LEU A 134 8.25 8.82 -11.52
CA LEU A 134 7.57 9.91 -12.22
C LEU A 134 7.14 11.04 -11.26
N SER A 135 6.75 10.70 -10.03
CA SER A 135 6.26 11.69 -9.05
C SER A 135 7.31 12.75 -8.67
N GLY A 136 8.60 12.42 -8.83
CA GLY A 136 9.71 13.35 -8.62
C GLY A 136 10.03 14.26 -9.82
N LEU A 137 9.42 14.05 -10.99
CA LEU A 137 9.72 14.80 -12.20
C LEU A 137 8.84 16.05 -12.30
N ALA A 138 9.43 17.24 -12.23
CA ALA A 138 8.70 18.51 -12.24
C ALA A 138 7.86 18.77 -13.50
N ARG A 139 8.24 18.18 -14.63
CA ARG A 139 7.54 18.35 -15.91
C ARG A 139 6.43 17.33 -16.15
N VAL A 140 6.25 16.36 -15.25
CA VAL A 140 5.11 15.45 -15.30
C VAL A 140 3.91 16.19 -14.70
N GLU A 141 2.97 16.55 -15.56
CA GLU A 141 1.74 17.23 -15.15
C GLU A 141 0.73 16.20 -14.63
N THR A 142 0.16 16.47 -13.46
CA THR A 142 -1.00 15.77 -12.92
C THR A 142 -2.18 16.73 -13.04
N GLY A 143 -3.07 16.46 -13.96
CA GLY A 143 -4.32 17.23 -14.13
C GLY A 143 -5.49 16.37 -13.70
N THR A 144 -6.48 16.97 -13.06
CA THR A 144 -7.82 16.38 -12.95
C THR A 144 -8.25 15.89 -14.32
N ALA A 145 -8.53 14.61 -14.47
CA ALA A 145 -9.11 14.02 -15.67
C ALA A 145 -10.46 14.70 -15.96
N GLY A 146 -10.44 15.76 -16.74
CA GLY A 146 -11.63 16.58 -17.05
C GLY A 146 -11.42 17.63 -18.14
N SER A 147 -10.18 17.95 -18.52
CA SER A 147 -9.93 18.87 -19.65
C SER A 147 -8.60 18.59 -20.32
N ALA A 148 -8.47 17.45 -20.98
CA ALA A 148 -7.38 17.23 -21.91
C ALA A 148 -7.78 17.79 -23.28
N SER A 149 -7.33 19.00 -23.59
CA SER A 149 -7.15 19.41 -24.98
C SER A 149 -5.77 18.97 -25.42
N PRO A 150 -5.63 18.14 -26.47
CA PRO A 150 -4.32 17.76 -26.96
C PRO A 150 -3.70 18.97 -27.67
N CYS A 151 -2.48 19.27 -27.29
CA CYS A 151 -1.59 20.15 -28.04
C CYS A 151 -1.98 21.63 -28.10
N ALA A 152 -1.94 22.35 -26.97
CA ALA A 152 -1.75 23.79 -26.99
C ALA A 152 -0.24 24.07 -26.85
N GLN A 153 0.38 24.41 -27.96
CA GLN A 153 1.73 24.98 -27.99
C GLN A 153 1.69 26.28 -27.20
N ARG A 154 2.34 26.30 -26.05
CA ARG A 154 2.46 27.50 -25.21
C ARG A 154 3.52 28.43 -25.79
N PRO A 155 3.24 29.73 -26.00
CA PRO A 155 4.26 30.69 -26.33
C PRO A 155 5.26 30.86 -25.18
N PRO A 156 6.56 31.13 -25.46
CA PRO A 156 7.63 31.03 -24.45
C PRO A 156 7.62 32.10 -23.35
N ASP A 157 6.80 33.12 -23.37
CA ASP A 157 6.94 34.28 -22.49
C ASP A 157 5.64 34.76 -21.80
N THR A 158 4.82 33.86 -21.26
CA THR A 158 3.67 34.29 -20.45
C THR A 158 3.88 33.91 -18.98
N PRO A 159 3.95 34.86 -18.03
CA PRO A 159 3.88 34.54 -16.61
C PRO A 159 2.46 34.05 -16.30
N GLY A 160 2.28 32.74 -16.33
CA GLY A 160 0.99 32.14 -16.04
C GLY A 160 0.91 31.77 -14.56
N VAL A 161 -0.02 32.39 -13.85
CA VAL A 161 -0.62 31.82 -12.63
C VAL A 161 -1.42 30.59 -13.08
N GLY A 162 -0.71 29.51 -13.40
CA GLY A 162 -1.29 28.19 -13.58
C GLY A 162 -1.46 27.56 -12.20
N THR A 163 -2.61 27.01 -11.91
CA THR A 163 -2.82 26.10 -10.81
C THR A 163 -1.90 24.88 -11.04
N LEU A 164 -0.66 25.01 -10.56
CA LEU A 164 0.29 23.91 -10.52
C LEU A 164 -0.33 22.86 -9.62
N GLY A 165 -0.53 21.66 -10.14
CA GLY A 165 -0.83 20.50 -9.31
C GLY A 165 0.20 20.32 -8.20
N PRO A 166 0.02 19.39 -7.25
CA PRO A 166 0.90 19.23 -6.10
C PRO A 166 2.38 19.16 -6.53
N SER A 167 3.25 19.86 -5.79
CA SER A 167 4.69 19.94 -6.10
C SER A 167 5.34 18.56 -6.20
N PRO A 168 6.36 18.37 -7.06
CA PRO A 168 7.08 17.10 -7.19
C PRO A 168 7.51 16.52 -5.85
N HIS A 169 7.39 15.24 -5.72
CA HIS A 169 7.85 14.49 -4.54
C HIS A 169 8.28 13.08 -4.96
N ARG A 170 9.46 12.66 -4.53
CA ARG A 170 9.95 11.29 -4.71
C ARG A 170 10.11 10.64 -3.34
N PRO A 171 9.49 9.47 -3.09
CA PRO A 171 9.75 8.71 -1.87
C PRO A 171 11.24 8.38 -1.73
N PHE A 172 11.74 8.35 -0.49
CA PHE A 172 13.15 8.05 -0.24
C PHE A 172 13.45 6.56 -0.31
N LYS A 173 12.44 5.72 -0.02
CA LYS A 173 12.58 4.27 0.04
C LYS A 173 11.34 3.60 -0.53
N ILE A 174 11.57 2.54 -1.31
CA ILE A 174 10.53 1.62 -1.75
C ILE A 174 10.86 0.24 -1.19
N VAL A 175 9.91 -0.37 -0.51
CA VAL A 175 10.02 -1.72 0.03
C VAL A 175 8.86 -2.58 -0.48
N TYR A 176 9.06 -3.87 -0.57
CA TYR A 176 8.10 -4.80 -1.14
C TYR A 176 7.66 -5.81 -0.09
N ALA A 177 6.35 -5.94 0.09
CA ALA A 177 5.71 -6.91 0.97
C ALA A 177 5.20 -8.09 0.13
N SER A 178 5.48 -9.32 0.57
CA SER A 178 5.12 -10.52 -0.18
C SER A 178 3.74 -11.03 0.19
N LEU A 179 2.99 -11.45 -0.82
CA LEU A 179 1.76 -12.24 -0.68
C LEU A 179 1.83 -13.43 -1.65
N TYR A 180 1.66 -14.64 -1.12
CA TYR A 180 1.69 -15.91 -1.88
C TYR A 180 3.02 -16.23 -2.59
N ALA A 181 4.11 -15.57 -2.24
CA ALA A 181 5.44 -15.92 -2.73
C ALA A 181 6.38 -16.18 -1.56
N ASP A 182 7.11 -17.28 -1.62
CA ASP A 182 8.23 -17.52 -0.72
C ASP A 182 9.37 -16.58 -1.11
N VAL A 183 9.76 -15.74 -0.15
CA VAL A 183 10.81 -14.73 -0.38
C VAL A 183 11.90 -14.88 0.66
N ARG A 184 13.14 -14.68 0.24
CA ARG A 184 14.21 -14.40 1.18
C ARG A 184 14.17 -12.90 1.51
N PRO A 185 13.71 -12.52 2.72
CA PRO A 185 13.58 -11.11 3.06
C PRO A 185 14.95 -10.46 3.19
N THR A 186 15.03 -9.17 2.83
CA THR A 186 16.20 -8.35 3.15
C THR A 186 16.18 -7.85 4.59
N PHE A 187 14.99 -7.73 5.16
CA PHE A 187 14.74 -7.47 6.57
C PHE A 187 13.32 -7.89 6.93
N VAL A 188 13.04 -7.98 8.20
CA VAL A 188 11.70 -8.23 8.73
C VAL A 188 11.33 -7.16 9.77
N VAL A 189 10.03 -6.96 9.98
CA VAL A 189 9.52 -6.11 11.05
C VAL A 189 8.87 -7.00 12.10
N ASP A 190 9.32 -6.90 13.34
CA ASP A 190 8.71 -7.60 14.48
C ASP A 190 7.29 -7.07 14.73
N ILE A 191 6.30 -7.92 14.56
CA ILE A 191 4.89 -7.62 14.77
C ILE A 191 4.29 -8.42 15.95
N THR A 192 5.15 -8.99 16.79
CA THR A 192 4.72 -9.86 17.90
C THR A 192 3.60 -9.23 18.75
N PRO A 193 3.66 -7.94 19.14
CA PRO A 193 2.58 -7.31 19.91
C PRO A 193 1.31 -7.04 19.12
N PHE A 194 1.34 -7.13 17.78
CA PHE A 194 0.29 -6.66 16.89
C PHE A 194 -0.35 -7.75 16.04
N ILE A 195 0.08 -9.00 16.17
CA ILE A 195 -0.39 -10.11 15.32
C ILE A 195 -1.91 -10.32 15.43
N GLU A 196 -2.47 -10.18 16.63
CA GLU A 196 -3.92 -10.32 16.84
C GLU A 196 -4.70 -9.14 16.24
N ASP A 197 -4.18 -7.93 16.36
CA ASP A 197 -4.80 -6.74 15.79
C ASP A 197 -4.74 -6.75 14.26
N ARG A 198 -3.62 -7.21 13.68
CA ARG A 198 -3.49 -7.48 12.25
C ARG A 198 -4.56 -8.49 11.80
N HIS A 199 -4.71 -9.60 12.52
CA HIS A 199 -5.73 -10.61 12.20
C HIS A 199 -7.14 -10.02 12.29
N ARG A 200 -7.45 -9.23 13.31
CA ARG A 200 -8.75 -8.55 13.42
C ARG A 200 -9.02 -7.60 12.26
N ALA A 201 -7.99 -6.88 11.78
CA ALA A 201 -8.13 -6.00 10.63
C ALA A 201 -8.43 -6.79 9.36
N LEU A 202 -7.78 -7.95 9.15
CA LEU A 202 -8.07 -8.86 8.05
C LEU A 202 -9.50 -9.41 8.13
N MET A 203 -9.95 -9.81 9.32
CA MET A 203 -11.30 -10.33 9.54
C MET A 203 -12.40 -9.28 9.48
N ALA A 204 -12.07 -7.99 9.34
CA ALA A 204 -13.05 -6.94 9.03
C ALA A 204 -13.71 -7.16 7.67
N TYR A 205 -13.01 -7.84 6.74
CA TYR A 205 -13.54 -8.19 5.41
C TYR A 205 -14.45 -9.42 5.48
N LYS A 206 -15.59 -9.28 6.12
CA LYS A 206 -16.55 -10.35 6.35
C LYS A 206 -17.08 -10.95 5.05
N SER A 207 -17.28 -10.14 4.03
CA SER A 207 -17.71 -10.61 2.70
C SER A 207 -16.71 -11.60 2.10
N GLN A 208 -15.42 -11.48 2.42
CA GLN A 208 -14.36 -12.33 1.88
C GLN A 208 -14.10 -13.56 2.77
N TYR A 209 -14.13 -13.41 4.07
CA TYR A 209 -13.61 -14.41 5.01
C TYR A 209 -14.67 -15.05 5.92
N ALA A 210 -15.83 -14.41 6.15
CA ALA A 210 -16.87 -14.99 7.01
C ALA A 210 -17.73 -16.03 6.28
N ASN A 211 -18.30 -16.97 7.06
CA ASN A 211 -19.29 -17.96 6.61
C ASN A 211 -18.85 -18.83 5.43
N GLN A 212 -17.59 -19.27 5.44
CA GLN A 212 -17.10 -20.20 4.44
C GLN A 212 -17.65 -21.61 4.69
N PRO A 213 -18.21 -22.29 3.66
CA PRO A 213 -18.61 -23.67 3.82
C PRO A 213 -17.40 -24.56 4.13
N ALA A 214 -17.52 -25.43 5.11
CA ALA A 214 -16.50 -26.42 5.40
C ALA A 214 -16.20 -27.25 4.13
N GLY A 215 -14.91 -27.39 3.79
CA GLY A 215 -14.47 -28.15 2.61
C GLY A 215 -14.48 -27.39 1.29
N SER A 216 -14.76 -26.08 1.28
CA SER A 216 -14.58 -25.26 0.08
C SER A 216 -13.08 -25.21 -0.29
N ARG A 217 -12.74 -25.58 -1.54
CA ARG A 217 -11.37 -25.46 -2.05
C ARG A 217 -11.02 -24.06 -2.54
N LEU A 218 -12.03 -23.21 -2.78
CA LEU A 218 -11.85 -21.86 -3.29
C LEU A 218 -11.80 -20.81 -2.17
N PHE A 219 -12.54 -21.06 -1.09
CA PHE A 219 -12.66 -20.14 0.04
C PHE A 219 -12.27 -20.88 1.32
N VAL A 220 -11.26 -20.35 1.96
CA VAL A 220 -10.65 -20.97 3.15
C VAL A 220 -11.42 -20.54 4.39
N PRO A 221 -11.77 -21.44 5.32
CA PRO A 221 -12.39 -21.10 6.60
C PRO A 221 -11.53 -20.10 7.40
N GLU A 222 -12.17 -19.27 8.23
CA GLU A 222 -11.49 -18.26 9.05
C GLU A 222 -10.38 -18.86 9.92
N GLU A 223 -10.62 -20.01 10.53
CA GLU A 223 -9.62 -20.71 11.35
C GLU A 223 -8.36 -21.05 10.54
N GLU A 224 -8.52 -21.55 9.33
CA GLU A 224 -7.39 -21.89 8.45
C GLU A 224 -6.65 -20.63 7.97
N ILE A 225 -7.36 -19.52 7.74
CA ILE A 225 -6.74 -18.22 7.42
C ILE A 225 -5.87 -17.76 8.60
N ARG A 226 -6.41 -17.88 9.83
CA ARG A 226 -5.66 -17.59 11.04
C ARG A 226 -4.39 -18.44 11.14
N GLU A 227 -4.52 -19.74 11.01
CA GLU A 227 -3.39 -20.67 11.06
C GLU A 227 -2.31 -20.32 10.05
N ARG A 228 -2.67 -20.09 8.78
CA ARG A 228 -1.74 -19.71 7.71
C ARG A 228 -1.04 -18.39 8.01
N THR A 229 -1.80 -17.36 8.37
CA THR A 229 -1.26 -16.02 8.66
C THR A 229 -0.28 -16.05 9.84
N PHE A 230 -0.61 -16.80 10.89
CA PHE A 230 0.25 -16.94 12.07
C PHE A 230 1.47 -17.82 11.80
N ALA A 231 1.32 -18.89 11.02
CA ALA A 231 2.42 -19.76 10.63
C ALA A 231 3.45 -19.00 9.78
N GLU A 232 3.00 -18.22 8.79
CA GLU A 232 3.86 -17.38 7.97
C GLU A 232 4.62 -16.33 8.82
N ALA A 233 3.90 -15.59 9.65
CA ALA A 233 4.52 -14.61 10.54
C ALA A 233 5.49 -15.27 11.54
N ARG A 234 5.19 -16.48 12.00
CA ARG A 234 6.08 -17.28 12.86
C ARG A 234 7.34 -17.72 12.13
N HIS A 235 7.21 -18.16 10.87
CA HIS A 235 8.34 -18.52 10.03
C HIS A 235 9.34 -17.36 9.91
N TYR A 236 8.86 -16.19 9.48
CA TYR A 236 9.72 -15.01 9.32
C TYR A 236 10.23 -14.46 10.66
N GLY A 237 9.44 -14.56 11.71
CA GLY A 237 9.88 -14.23 13.07
C GLY A 237 11.04 -15.10 13.54
N ALA A 238 11.00 -16.40 13.26
CA ALA A 238 12.07 -17.33 13.62
C ALA A 238 13.41 -16.99 12.94
N LEU A 239 13.39 -16.44 11.71
CA LEU A 239 14.61 -16.03 11.01
C LEU A 239 15.34 -14.85 11.69
N ALA A 240 14.63 -14.08 12.51
CA ALA A 240 15.17 -12.89 13.16
C ALA A 240 15.15 -12.97 14.70
N GLY A 241 14.86 -14.15 15.27
CA GLY A 241 14.82 -14.35 16.72
C GLY A 241 13.65 -13.67 17.43
N VAL A 242 12.55 -13.37 16.73
CA VAL A 242 11.32 -12.83 17.30
C VAL A 242 10.15 -13.79 17.10
N ARG A 243 9.04 -13.58 17.82
CA ARG A 243 7.92 -14.53 17.76
C ARG A 243 7.17 -14.45 16.45
N TYR A 244 6.84 -13.25 15.98
CA TYR A 244 6.10 -12.99 14.74
C TYR A 244 6.70 -11.81 14.00
N ALA A 245 6.91 -11.92 12.69
CA ALA A 245 7.41 -10.84 11.86
C ALA A 245 6.76 -10.82 10.48
N GLU A 246 6.77 -9.66 9.84
CA GLU A 246 6.40 -9.46 8.45
C GLU A 246 7.66 -9.27 7.61
N PRO A 247 7.77 -10.00 6.46
CA PRO A 247 8.95 -9.95 5.60
C PRO A 247 8.88 -8.80 4.61
N PHE A 248 10.04 -8.19 4.35
CA PHE A 248 10.21 -7.17 3.33
C PHE A 248 11.43 -7.42 2.46
N VAL A 249 11.30 -7.07 1.20
CA VAL A 249 12.41 -7.05 0.25
C VAL A 249 12.64 -5.63 -0.22
N GLN A 250 13.88 -5.19 -0.28
CA GLN A 250 14.29 -3.95 -0.95
C GLN A 250 15.25 -4.27 -2.08
N LYS A 251 15.14 -3.50 -3.18
CA LYS A 251 16.01 -3.67 -4.35
C LYS A 251 17.36 -2.98 -4.16
N GLU A 252 17.35 -1.86 -3.44
CA GLU A 252 18.54 -1.07 -3.18
C GLU A 252 19.33 -1.65 -2.01
N VAL A 253 20.64 -1.58 -2.11
CA VAL A 253 21.54 -1.94 -1.00
C VAL A 253 21.35 -0.94 0.14
N GLY A 254 21.19 -1.44 1.36
CA GLY A 254 21.09 -0.60 2.56
C GLY A 254 22.44 0.05 2.89
N LEU A 255 22.44 1.37 3.08
CA LEU A 255 23.58 2.09 3.62
C LEU A 255 23.56 2.00 5.15
N VAL A 256 24.62 1.51 5.74
CA VAL A 256 24.81 1.42 7.19
C VAL A 256 26.03 2.26 7.57
N ASP A 257 25.85 3.22 8.44
CA ASP A 257 26.92 4.08 8.93
C ASP A 257 27.66 3.41 10.11
N ASP A 258 26.91 2.75 11.00
CA ASP A 258 27.44 2.07 12.18
C ASP A 258 26.93 0.62 12.25
N LEU A 259 27.84 -0.35 12.09
CA LEU A 259 27.51 -1.77 12.11
C LEU A 259 26.98 -2.24 13.47
N THR A 260 27.30 -1.52 14.56
CA THR A 260 26.84 -1.88 15.91
C THR A 260 25.36 -1.59 16.14
N LEU A 261 24.76 -0.75 15.25
CA LEU A 261 23.33 -0.44 15.28
C LEU A 261 22.48 -1.47 14.53
N LEU A 262 23.10 -2.43 13.84
CA LEU A 262 22.34 -3.52 13.22
C LEU A 262 21.73 -4.39 14.32
N PRO A 263 20.39 -4.56 14.32
CA PRO A 263 19.75 -5.39 15.32
C PRO A 263 20.15 -6.86 15.09
N VAL A 264 20.76 -7.48 16.10
CA VAL A 264 21.07 -8.90 16.12
C VAL A 264 20.51 -9.48 17.40
N GLN A 265 19.74 -10.54 17.28
CA GLN A 265 19.35 -11.35 18.42
C GLN A 265 20.06 -12.70 18.31
N SER A 266 20.60 -13.18 19.42
CA SER A 266 21.11 -14.54 19.51
C SER A 266 19.93 -15.51 19.41
N LEU A 267 20.01 -16.44 18.48
CA LEU A 267 19.00 -17.48 18.27
C LEU A 267 19.21 -18.63 19.23
#